data_492f7082ccf54e668cd3c96f2d7fd8a0
#
_entry.id   492f7082ccf54e668cd3c96f2d7fd8a0
#
_cell.length_a   1.000
_cell.length_b   1.000
_cell.length_c   1.000
_cell.angle_alpha   90.00
_cell.angle_beta   90.00
_cell.angle_gamma   90.00
#
_symmetry.space_group_name_H-M   'P 1'
#
loop_
_entity.id
_entity.type
_entity.pdbx_description
1 polymer ?
#
loop_
_entity_poly.entity_id
_entity_poly.type
_entity_poly.pdbx_seq_one_letter_code
_entity_poly.pdbx_strand_id
1 'polypeptide(L)'
;MRTPCRLIVASFVVFGLVATACSDESDTTPATGSAIAGAVVVFAASSLTEAFTEMADAFAADHPDVNLTFNFAGSGDLFTQISEGAPADVFVSADAANMTRLTDAALNAGAPVTIARNTFEIIVEPGNPQAITGLTDLVDPNLIVVLCADTVPCGKGAQQVLANAGITLTPKSLEDKVKGVVTKVTAGEADAGIVFVTDVNAAGNTAEGVQIPAAVNVISEYPAVITKDAPNPAAAQAFLEFVAGPAGQAILATYGFLAP
;
A
#
# COMPACT_ATOMS: atom_id res chain seq x y z
N MET A 1 85.35 -25.75 17.09
CA MET A 1 86.50 -24.87 17.28
C MET A 1 86.00 -23.52 17.83
N ARG A 2 86.36 -23.23 19.01
CA ARG A 2 86.58 -21.90 19.65
C ARG A 2 85.38 -20.94 19.83
N THR A 3 84.84 -20.99 21.04
CA THR A 3 84.38 -19.84 21.85
C THR A 3 85.55 -18.84 22.06
N PRO A 4 85.37 -17.57 22.48
CA PRO A 4 84.83 -17.18 23.74
C PRO A 4 84.00 -15.86 23.73
N CYS A 5 83.14 -15.57 24.67
CA CYS A 5 83.25 -15.17 26.09
C CYS A 5 83.28 -13.65 26.33
N ARG A 6 82.42 -13.22 27.26
CA ARG A 6 82.42 -12.02 28.15
C ARG A 6 81.81 -10.75 27.61
N LEU A 7 81.09 -9.90 28.31
CA LEU A 7 81.15 -9.57 29.75
C LEU A 7 79.86 -8.78 30.15
N ILE A 8 79.51 -8.95 31.39
CA ILE A 8 78.47 -8.30 32.17
C ILE A 8 78.77 -6.83 32.36
N VAL A 9 77.78 -5.92 32.30
CA VAL A 9 77.68 -4.75 33.13
C VAL A 9 76.25 -4.50 33.56
N ALA A 10 76.00 -4.61 34.84
CA ALA A 10 74.80 -4.20 35.55
C ALA A 10 74.89 -2.68 35.82
N SER A 11 73.81 -1.96 35.67
CA SER A 11 73.59 -0.68 36.32
C SER A 11 72.13 -0.51 36.71
N PHE A 12 71.93 -0.40 37.97
CA PHE A 12 70.69 0.00 38.66
C PHE A 12 70.53 1.52 38.50
N VAL A 13 69.26 1.97 38.22
CA VAL A 13 68.73 3.26 38.70
C VAL A 13 67.21 3.22 38.64
N VAL A 14 66.52 3.08 39.76
CA VAL A 14 65.58 3.96 40.46
C VAL A 14 64.35 4.46 39.72
N PHE A 15 63.22 3.88 40.15
CA PHE A 15 61.99 4.46 40.64
C PHE A 15 61.48 5.76 39.98
N GLY A 16 60.34 5.66 39.32
CA GLY A 16 59.40 6.75 38.98
C GLY A 16 58.02 6.21 38.78
N LEU A 17 57.19 6.13 39.85
CA LEU A 17 55.76 5.95 39.74
C LEU A 17 55.13 7.19 39.08
N VAL A 18 54.61 7.03 37.87
CA VAL A 18 53.63 7.96 37.31
C VAL A 18 52.34 7.17 37.16
N ALA A 19 51.39 7.46 38.03
CA ALA A 19 50.02 7.01 37.88
C ALA A 19 49.37 7.81 36.76
N THR A 20 49.25 7.21 35.57
CA THR A 20 48.37 7.70 34.53
C THR A 20 47.00 7.05 34.74
N ALA A 21 46.05 7.86 35.19
CA ALA A 21 44.63 7.54 35.18
C ALA A 21 44.22 7.32 33.72
N CYS A 22 43.92 6.06 33.34
CA CYS A 22 43.15 5.78 32.16
C CYS A 22 41.71 6.19 32.45
N SER A 23 41.28 7.33 31.93
CA SER A 23 39.89 7.62 31.69
C SER A 23 39.45 6.71 30.55
N ASP A 24 38.65 5.69 30.87
CA ASP A 24 37.81 5.00 29.89
C ASP A 24 36.83 6.03 29.31
N GLU A 25 37.20 6.68 28.23
CA GLU A 25 36.25 7.25 27.31
C GLU A 25 35.58 6.07 26.63
N SER A 26 34.40 5.70 27.16
CA SER A 26 33.45 4.86 26.45
C SER A 26 33.03 5.63 25.21
N ASP A 27 33.76 5.36 24.12
CA ASP A 27 33.35 5.73 22.78
C ASP A 27 32.03 5.02 22.48
N THR A 28 30.91 5.63 22.91
CA THR A 28 29.59 5.29 22.46
C THR A 28 29.50 5.76 21.00
N THR A 29 30.06 4.96 20.11
CA THR A 29 29.70 5.00 18.70
C THR A 29 28.18 4.87 18.65
N PRO A 30 27.44 5.84 18.09
CA PRO A 30 26.03 5.63 17.84
C PRO A 30 25.94 4.37 16.98
N ALA A 31 25.16 3.39 17.40
CA ALA A 31 24.82 2.27 16.55
C ALA A 31 24.20 2.88 15.29
N THR A 32 24.98 2.96 14.23
CA THR A 32 24.49 3.21 12.88
C THR A 32 23.55 2.05 12.61
N GLY A 33 22.25 2.29 12.79
CA GLY A 33 21.22 1.35 12.35
C GLY A 33 21.59 0.99 10.92
N SER A 34 21.67 -0.30 10.62
CA SER A 34 21.99 -0.78 9.27
C SER A 34 21.01 -0.08 8.34
N ALA A 35 21.52 0.72 7.41
CA ALA A 35 20.69 1.40 6.44
C ALA A 35 19.85 0.33 5.70
N ILE A 36 18.53 0.51 5.68
CA ILE A 36 17.67 -0.39 4.94
C ILE A 36 17.95 -0.24 3.45
N ALA A 37 17.99 -1.34 2.71
CA ALA A 37 18.31 -1.34 1.29
C ALA A 37 17.68 -2.54 0.58
N GLY A 38 17.69 -2.50 -0.75
CA GLY A 38 17.24 -3.62 -1.59
C GLY A 38 15.82 -3.45 -2.14
N ALA A 39 15.34 -4.47 -2.82
CA ALA A 39 14.01 -4.46 -3.43
C ALA A 39 12.92 -4.76 -2.39
N VAL A 40 11.78 -4.10 -2.53
CA VAL A 40 10.53 -4.39 -1.82
C VAL A 40 9.42 -4.54 -2.85
N VAL A 41 8.74 -5.66 -2.84
CA VAL A 41 7.63 -5.94 -3.75
C VAL A 41 6.31 -5.74 -3.00
N VAL A 42 5.53 -4.76 -3.43
CA VAL A 42 4.27 -4.38 -2.81
C VAL A 42 3.11 -4.84 -3.68
N PHE A 43 2.28 -5.74 -3.18
CA PHE A 43 1.04 -6.17 -3.80
C PHE A 43 -0.09 -5.32 -3.23
N ALA A 44 -0.60 -4.38 -4.02
CA ALA A 44 -1.60 -3.41 -3.58
C ALA A 44 -2.84 -3.39 -4.46
N ALA A 45 -3.99 -3.17 -3.84
CA ALA A 45 -5.25 -2.99 -4.56
C ALA A 45 -5.13 -1.87 -5.61
N SER A 46 -5.70 -2.09 -6.79
CA SER A 46 -5.55 -1.19 -7.95
C SER A 46 -6.03 0.25 -7.73
N SER A 47 -6.92 0.48 -6.76
CA SER A 47 -7.36 1.83 -6.33
C SER A 47 -6.26 2.64 -5.64
N LEU A 48 -5.14 2.00 -5.25
CA LEU A 48 -3.98 2.67 -4.63
C LEU A 48 -2.90 3.07 -5.65
N THR A 49 -3.11 2.80 -6.94
CA THR A 49 -2.07 2.95 -7.97
C THR A 49 -1.41 4.33 -7.93
N GLU A 50 -2.19 5.39 -8.01
CA GLU A 50 -1.68 6.76 -8.11
C GLU A 50 -1.03 7.19 -6.78
N ALA A 51 -1.71 6.97 -5.65
CA ALA A 51 -1.20 7.34 -4.33
C ALA A 51 0.12 6.59 -3.99
N PHE A 52 0.19 5.29 -4.27
CA PHE A 52 1.39 4.50 -3.98
C PHE A 52 2.55 4.79 -4.95
N THR A 53 2.25 5.20 -6.18
CA THR A 53 3.27 5.66 -7.12
C THR A 53 3.90 6.97 -6.62
N GLU A 54 3.11 7.94 -6.15
CA GLU A 54 3.63 9.17 -5.54
C GLU A 54 4.38 8.88 -4.22
N MET A 55 3.88 7.94 -3.41
CA MET A 55 4.56 7.51 -2.19
C MET A 55 5.94 6.91 -2.45
N ALA A 56 6.12 6.21 -3.58
CA ALA A 56 7.42 5.64 -3.92
C ALA A 56 8.48 6.74 -4.10
N ASP A 57 8.14 7.81 -4.79
CA ASP A 57 9.05 8.94 -4.99
C ASP A 57 9.36 9.65 -3.66
N ALA A 58 8.34 9.85 -2.82
CA ALA A 58 8.50 10.47 -1.51
C ALA A 58 9.32 9.59 -0.54
N PHE A 59 9.08 8.28 -0.53
CA PHE A 59 9.83 7.32 0.29
C PHE A 59 11.29 7.21 -0.14
N ALA A 60 11.56 7.22 -1.44
CA ALA A 60 12.91 7.14 -1.99
C ALA A 60 13.80 8.34 -1.59
N ALA A 61 13.20 9.50 -1.27
CA ALA A 61 13.96 10.66 -0.80
C ALA A 61 14.67 10.40 0.53
N ASP A 62 14.03 9.65 1.45
CA ASP A 62 14.59 9.29 2.75
C ASP A 62 15.30 7.91 2.73
N HIS A 63 14.97 7.06 1.75
CA HIS A 63 15.46 5.69 1.61
C HIS A 63 15.97 5.39 0.19
N PRO A 64 17.02 6.07 -0.28
CA PRO A 64 17.48 5.99 -1.68
C PRO A 64 18.01 4.61 -2.08
N ASP A 65 18.38 3.77 -1.12
CA ASP A 65 18.87 2.41 -1.37
C ASP A 65 17.75 1.35 -1.41
N VAL A 66 16.49 1.75 -1.21
CA VAL A 66 15.31 0.86 -1.32
C VAL A 66 14.63 1.08 -2.67
N ASN A 67 14.38 -0.02 -3.38
CA ASN A 67 13.65 -0.01 -4.65
C ASN A 67 12.26 -0.62 -4.47
N LEU A 68 11.21 0.21 -4.53
CA LEU A 68 9.82 -0.25 -4.47
C LEU A 68 9.35 -0.74 -5.86
N THR A 69 8.76 -1.91 -5.89
CA THR A 69 8.08 -2.45 -7.08
C THR A 69 6.65 -2.79 -6.72
N PHE A 70 5.69 -2.36 -7.54
CA PHE A 70 4.28 -2.57 -7.29
C PHE A 70 3.66 -3.58 -8.24
N ASN A 71 2.78 -4.44 -7.69
CA ASN A 71 1.82 -5.23 -8.43
C ASN A 71 0.42 -4.73 -8.07
N PHE A 72 -0.22 -3.99 -8.98
CA PHE A 72 -1.55 -3.43 -8.79
C PHE A 72 -2.61 -4.29 -9.48
N ALA A 73 -3.46 -4.95 -8.67
CA ALA A 73 -4.53 -5.81 -9.20
C ALA A 73 -5.76 -5.80 -8.27
N GLY A 74 -6.75 -6.63 -8.57
CA GLY A 74 -7.83 -6.93 -7.64
C GLY A 74 -7.30 -7.62 -6.39
N SER A 75 -7.79 -7.26 -5.19
CA SER A 75 -7.25 -7.82 -3.93
C SER A 75 -7.40 -9.34 -3.84
N GLY A 76 -8.44 -9.91 -4.49
CA GLY A 76 -8.62 -11.37 -4.57
C GLY A 76 -7.54 -12.06 -5.40
N ASP A 77 -7.13 -11.45 -6.53
CA ASP A 77 -6.07 -11.98 -7.40
C ASP A 77 -4.71 -11.89 -6.72
N LEU A 78 -4.44 -10.76 -6.05
CA LEU A 78 -3.22 -10.57 -5.26
C LEU A 78 -3.10 -11.61 -4.15
N PHE A 79 -4.20 -11.86 -3.41
CA PHE A 79 -4.24 -12.93 -2.42
C PHE A 79 -3.93 -14.29 -3.06
N THR A 80 -4.53 -14.60 -4.22
CA THR A 80 -4.30 -15.86 -4.91
C THR A 80 -2.83 -16.01 -5.31
N GLN A 81 -2.22 -14.98 -5.89
CA GLN A 81 -0.80 -14.97 -6.24
C GLN A 81 0.10 -15.22 -5.01
N ILE A 82 -0.18 -14.56 -3.87
CA ILE A 82 0.57 -14.76 -2.63
C ILE A 82 0.40 -16.20 -2.12
N SER A 83 -0.82 -16.74 -2.17
CA SER A 83 -1.11 -18.12 -1.73
C SER A 83 -0.46 -19.18 -2.62
N GLU A 84 -0.17 -18.83 -3.87
CA GLU A 84 0.58 -19.67 -4.83
C GLU A 84 2.10 -19.46 -4.76
N GLY A 85 2.58 -18.62 -3.83
CA GLY A 85 4.01 -18.43 -3.54
C GLY A 85 4.65 -17.26 -4.30
N ALA A 86 3.89 -16.30 -4.81
CA ALA A 86 4.47 -15.09 -5.38
C ALA A 86 5.24 -14.30 -4.31
N PRO A 87 6.46 -13.81 -4.61
CA PRO A 87 7.31 -13.12 -3.64
C PRO A 87 6.81 -11.69 -3.43
N ALA A 88 5.91 -11.51 -2.48
CA ALA A 88 5.43 -10.22 -2.02
C ALA A 88 6.00 -9.90 -0.65
N ASP A 89 6.49 -8.69 -0.42
CA ASP A 89 6.90 -8.20 0.89
C ASP A 89 5.71 -7.62 1.66
N VAL A 90 4.86 -6.86 0.96
CA VAL A 90 3.69 -6.18 1.53
C VAL A 90 2.45 -6.55 0.75
N PHE A 91 1.35 -6.80 1.46
CA PHE A 91 0.01 -6.93 0.89
C PHE A 91 -0.90 -5.83 1.42
N VAL A 92 -1.58 -5.12 0.51
CA VAL A 92 -2.58 -4.10 0.84
C VAL A 92 -3.89 -4.41 0.11
N SER A 93 -4.92 -4.70 0.87
CA SER A 93 -6.24 -5.01 0.34
C SER A 93 -7.16 -3.78 0.38
N ALA A 94 -8.11 -3.71 -0.55
CA ALA A 94 -9.21 -2.73 -0.51
C ALA A 94 -10.45 -3.27 0.22
N ASP A 95 -10.36 -4.38 0.92
CA ASP A 95 -11.40 -4.90 1.82
C ASP A 95 -10.79 -5.72 2.96
N ALA A 96 -11.51 -5.82 4.07
CA ALA A 96 -11.13 -6.67 5.19
C ALA A 96 -11.24 -8.17 4.84
N ALA A 97 -12.13 -8.55 3.92
CA ALA A 97 -12.40 -9.95 3.62
C ALA A 97 -11.19 -10.65 2.98
N ASN A 98 -10.50 -10.00 2.01
CA ASN A 98 -9.30 -10.59 1.42
C ASN A 98 -8.11 -10.58 2.39
N MET A 99 -8.02 -9.60 3.29
CA MET A 99 -7.04 -9.62 4.37
C MET A 99 -7.31 -10.77 5.35
N THR A 100 -8.56 -11.02 5.72
CA THR A 100 -8.95 -12.18 6.54
C THR A 100 -8.57 -13.50 5.87
N ARG A 101 -8.81 -13.65 4.56
CA ARG A 101 -8.35 -14.84 3.82
C ARG A 101 -6.84 -15.05 3.93
N LEU A 102 -6.05 -13.98 3.86
CA LEU A 102 -4.59 -14.06 3.98
C LEU A 102 -4.16 -14.45 5.39
N THR A 103 -4.79 -13.87 6.42
CA THR A 103 -4.49 -14.20 7.82
C THR A 103 -4.95 -15.61 8.21
N ASP A 104 -6.10 -16.06 7.73
CA ASP A 104 -6.62 -17.42 7.95
C ASP A 104 -5.71 -18.47 7.29
N ALA A 105 -5.09 -18.13 6.16
CA ALA A 105 -4.06 -18.95 5.51
C ALA A 105 -2.69 -18.87 6.19
N ALA A 106 -2.55 -18.07 7.26
CA ALA A 106 -1.29 -17.82 7.97
C ALA A 106 -0.15 -17.32 7.04
N LEU A 107 -0.46 -16.45 6.09
CA LEU A 107 0.46 -15.87 5.11
C LEU A 107 0.92 -14.44 5.49
N ASN A 108 0.63 -14.00 6.72
CA ASN A 108 1.04 -12.70 7.28
C ASN A 108 2.15 -12.83 8.31
N ALA A 109 3.00 -11.80 8.38
CA ALA A 109 3.95 -11.59 9.48
C ALA A 109 3.43 -10.44 10.37
N GLY A 110 2.86 -10.79 11.51
CA GLY A 110 2.25 -9.82 12.42
C GLY A 110 0.78 -9.49 12.10
N ALA A 111 0.21 -8.55 12.84
CA ALA A 111 -1.19 -8.14 12.67
C ALA A 111 -1.33 -7.14 11.52
N PRO A 112 -2.40 -7.24 10.70
CA PRO A 112 -2.72 -6.19 9.72
C PRO A 112 -3.03 -4.86 10.40
N VAL A 113 -2.70 -3.76 9.70
CA VAL A 113 -2.97 -2.38 10.12
C VAL A 113 -3.85 -1.72 9.07
N THR A 114 -4.97 -1.13 9.45
CA THR A 114 -5.76 -0.30 8.53
C THR A 114 -4.99 0.99 8.23
N ILE A 115 -4.70 1.25 6.97
CA ILE A 115 -3.93 2.41 6.52
C ILE A 115 -4.81 3.52 5.94
N ALA A 116 -6.02 3.20 5.51
CA ALA A 116 -6.96 4.15 4.94
C ALA A 116 -8.38 3.58 4.96
N ARG A 117 -9.36 4.46 4.67
CA ARG A 117 -10.73 4.10 4.32
C ARG A 117 -11.15 4.79 3.03
N ASN A 118 -12.20 4.30 2.39
CA ASN A 118 -12.75 4.85 1.16
C ASN A 118 -14.27 4.68 1.12
N THR A 119 -14.92 5.45 0.27
CA THR A 119 -16.36 5.31 -0.02
C THR A 119 -16.57 5.19 -1.52
N PHE A 120 -17.78 4.91 -1.94
CA PHE A 120 -18.13 4.72 -3.34
C PHE A 120 -18.77 5.94 -3.96
N GLU A 121 -18.59 6.08 -5.27
CA GLU A 121 -19.17 7.13 -6.10
C GLU A 121 -19.55 6.54 -7.47
N ILE A 122 -20.52 7.14 -8.14
CA ILE A 122 -20.81 6.79 -9.54
C ILE A 122 -19.81 7.58 -10.39
N ILE A 123 -19.06 6.86 -11.21
CA ILE A 123 -18.20 7.48 -12.24
C ILE A 123 -19.00 7.58 -13.53
N VAL A 124 -18.88 8.74 -14.21
CA VAL A 124 -19.50 9.04 -15.48
C VAL A 124 -18.50 9.71 -16.44
N GLU A 125 -18.81 9.74 -17.72
CA GLU A 125 -18.03 10.51 -18.71
C GLU A 125 -17.98 12.00 -18.37
N PRO A 126 -16.94 12.74 -18.83
CA PRO A 126 -16.85 14.17 -18.61
C PRO A 126 -18.08 14.93 -19.14
N GLY A 127 -18.59 15.85 -18.32
CA GLY A 127 -19.82 16.60 -18.63
C GLY A 127 -21.11 15.81 -18.46
N ASN A 128 -21.03 14.58 -17.96
CA ASN A 128 -22.18 13.71 -17.64
C ASN A 128 -23.25 13.72 -18.75
N PRO A 129 -22.94 13.26 -19.96
CA PRO A 129 -23.82 13.40 -21.13
C PRO A 129 -25.16 12.68 -20.98
N GLN A 130 -25.24 11.67 -20.10
CA GLN A 130 -26.46 10.94 -19.79
C GLN A 130 -27.28 11.56 -18.65
N ALA A 131 -26.82 12.70 -18.10
CA ALA A 131 -27.47 13.42 -16.99
C ALA A 131 -27.81 12.51 -15.79
N ILE A 132 -26.90 11.58 -15.44
CA ILE A 132 -27.04 10.68 -14.31
C ILE A 132 -26.91 11.51 -13.01
N THR A 133 -27.89 11.39 -12.12
CA THR A 133 -27.97 12.15 -10.87
C THR A 133 -27.91 11.26 -9.62
N GLY A 134 -28.01 9.94 -9.80
CA GLY A 134 -27.95 8.99 -8.68
C GLY A 134 -28.11 7.53 -9.12
N LEU A 135 -28.11 6.65 -8.13
CA LEU A 135 -28.14 5.19 -8.34
C LEU A 135 -29.39 4.71 -9.11
N THR A 136 -30.53 5.43 -8.97
CA THR A 136 -31.77 5.07 -9.64
C THR A 136 -31.70 5.21 -11.16
N ASP A 137 -30.85 6.11 -11.66
CA ASP A 137 -30.72 6.33 -13.10
C ASP A 137 -29.96 5.18 -13.78
N LEU A 138 -29.10 4.46 -13.01
CA LEU A 138 -28.30 3.36 -13.51
C LEU A 138 -29.11 2.13 -13.98
N VAL A 139 -30.41 2.07 -13.64
CA VAL A 139 -31.29 0.97 -14.08
C VAL A 139 -31.90 1.18 -15.47
N ASP A 140 -31.64 2.34 -16.10
CA ASP A 140 -32.06 2.57 -17.48
C ASP A 140 -31.39 1.54 -18.40
N PRO A 141 -32.20 0.71 -19.14
CA PRO A 141 -31.66 -0.34 -19.99
C PRO A 141 -30.85 0.19 -21.20
N ASN A 142 -31.01 1.47 -21.53
CA ASN A 142 -30.25 2.13 -22.60
C ASN A 142 -28.82 2.50 -22.18
N LEU A 143 -28.55 2.60 -20.87
CA LEU A 143 -27.22 2.89 -20.38
C LEU A 143 -26.29 1.68 -20.46
N ILE A 144 -25.04 1.93 -20.78
CA ILE A 144 -23.95 0.96 -20.66
C ILE A 144 -23.32 1.14 -19.28
N VAL A 145 -23.86 0.45 -18.27
CA VAL A 145 -23.31 0.47 -16.92
C VAL A 145 -22.38 -0.72 -16.73
N VAL A 146 -21.17 -0.44 -16.21
CA VAL A 146 -20.16 -1.45 -15.90
C VAL A 146 -19.85 -1.45 -14.41
N LEU A 147 -19.64 -2.61 -13.84
CA LEU A 147 -19.28 -2.79 -12.44
C LEU A 147 -18.05 -3.70 -12.32
N CYS A 148 -17.48 -3.77 -11.14
CA CYS A 148 -16.53 -4.83 -10.81
C CYS A 148 -17.27 -6.15 -10.56
N ALA A 149 -16.59 -7.28 -10.77
CA ALA A 149 -17.06 -8.59 -10.35
C ALA A 149 -17.25 -8.66 -8.82
N ASP A 150 -18.20 -9.44 -8.35
CA ASP A 150 -18.53 -9.61 -6.93
C ASP A 150 -17.42 -10.32 -6.12
N THR A 151 -16.45 -10.88 -6.81
CA THR A 151 -15.28 -11.51 -6.21
C THR A 151 -14.21 -10.52 -5.75
N VAL A 152 -14.27 -9.27 -6.23
CA VAL A 152 -13.30 -8.21 -5.90
C VAL A 152 -13.92 -7.11 -5.02
N PRO A 153 -13.10 -6.33 -4.25
CA PRO A 153 -13.60 -5.35 -3.28
C PRO A 153 -14.57 -4.32 -3.85
N CYS A 154 -14.25 -3.74 -5.01
CA CYS A 154 -15.11 -2.75 -5.67
C CYS A 154 -16.48 -3.32 -6.05
N GLY A 155 -16.54 -4.58 -6.50
CA GLY A 155 -17.80 -5.24 -6.83
C GLY A 155 -18.65 -5.57 -5.61
N LYS A 156 -18.02 -6.11 -4.55
CA LYS A 156 -18.70 -6.35 -3.27
C LYS A 156 -19.29 -5.07 -2.70
N GLY A 157 -18.52 -3.99 -2.69
CA GLY A 157 -18.96 -2.70 -2.19
C GLY A 157 -20.08 -2.11 -3.05
N ALA A 158 -19.96 -2.15 -4.38
CA ALA A 158 -21.01 -1.69 -5.29
C ALA A 158 -22.33 -2.48 -5.09
N GLN A 159 -22.26 -3.80 -4.93
CA GLN A 159 -23.44 -4.61 -4.62
C GLN A 159 -24.07 -4.24 -3.27
N GLN A 160 -23.25 -3.99 -2.25
CA GLN A 160 -23.76 -3.57 -0.94
C GLN A 160 -24.43 -2.20 -1.01
N VAL A 161 -23.84 -1.24 -1.75
CA VAL A 161 -24.45 0.08 -2.02
C VAL A 161 -25.80 -0.07 -2.71
N LEU A 162 -25.87 -0.87 -3.77
CA LEU A 162 -27.11 -1.12 -4.50
C LEU A 162 -28.16 -1.81 -3.63
N ALA A 163 -27.76 -2.80 -2.82
CA ALA A 163 -28.65 -3.48 -1.88
C ALA A 163 -29.18 -2.51 -0.80
N ASN A 164 -28.34 -1.65 -0.24
CA ASN A 164 -28.76 -0.62 0.72
C ASN A 164 -29.76 0.37 0.11
N ALA A 165 -29.61 0.67 -1.18
CA ALA A 165 -30.55 1.52 -1.92
C ALA A 165 -31.80 0.79 -2.43
N GLY A 166 -31.90 -0.54 -2.25
CA GLY A 166 -33.01 -1.34 -2.76
C GLY A 166 -33.05 -1.45 -4.29
N ILE A 167 -31.89 -1.31 -4.95
CA ILE A 167 -31.76 -1.28 -6.41
C ILE A 167 -31.21 -2.63 -6.91
N THR A 168 -31.84 -3.18 -7.94
CA THR A 168 -31.33 -4.31 -8.69
C THR A 168 -30.82 -3.83 -10.03
N LEU A 169 -29.52 -4.01 -10.28
CA LEU A 169 -28.85 -3.59 -11.49
C LEU A 169 -28.21 -4.80 -12.19
N THR A 170 -28.38 -4.89 -13.51
CA THR A 170 -27.69 -5.87 -14.34
C THR A 170 -26.65 -5.14 -15.18
N PRO A 171 -25.36 -5.17 -14.82
CA PRO A 171 -24.34 -4.47 -15.57
C PRO A 171 -24.09 -5.11 -16.93
N LYS A 172 -23.60 -4.33 -17.90
CA LYS A 172 -23.24 -4.84 -19.24
C LYS A 172 -21.95 -5.64 -19.23
N SER A 173 -21.04 -5.35 -18.30
CA SER A 173 -19.85 -6.16 -18.05
C SER A 173 -19.40 -6.09 -16.60
N LEU A 174 -18.58 -7.06 -16.21
CA LEU A 174 -17.96 -7.17 -14.90
C LEU A 174 -16.45 -7.15 -15.07
N GLU A 175 -15.78 -6.24 -14.34
CA GLU A 175 -14.33 -6.03 -14.41
C GLU A 175 -13.62 -6.72 -13.24
N ASP A 176 -12.42 -7.20 -13.45
CA ASP A 176 -11.57 -7.88 -12.46
C ASP A 176 -10.96 -6.92 -11.43
N LYS A 177 -10.99 -5.62 -11.71
CA LYS A 177 -10.44 -4.56 -10.84
C LYS A 177 -11.11 -3.21 -11.15
N VAL A 178 -11.05 -2.29 -10.18
CA VAL A 178 -11.71 -0.98 -10.32
C VAL A 178 -11.16 -0.16 -11.49
N LYS A 179 -9.88 -0.26 -11.79
CA LYS A 179 -9.29 0.45 -12.95
C LYS A 179 -9.85 -0.01 -14.30
N GLY A 180 -10.38 -1.23 -14.40
CA GLY A 180 -11.13 -1.69 -15.58
C GLY A 180 -12.42 -0.89 -15.79
N VAL A 181 -13.18 -0.63 -14.71
CA VAL A 181 -14.36 0.23 -14.75
C VAL A 181 -14.01 1.65 -15.16
N VAL A 182 -13.00 2.25 -14.50
CA VAL A 182 -12.51 3.61 -14.82
C VAL A 182 -12.11 3.70 -16.29
N THR A 183 -11.32 2.75 -16.78
CA THR A 183 -10.86 2.74 -18.19
C THR A 183 -12.02 2.73 -19.18
N LYS A 184 -13.05 1.91 -18.94
CA LYS A 184 -14.20 1.84 -19.85
C LYS A 184 -14.99 3.13 -19.89
N VAL A 185 -15.19 3.78 -18.74
CA VAL A 185 -15.90 5.07 -18.69
C VAL A 185 -15.07 6.18 -19.34
N THR A 186 -13.78 6.29 -19.01
CA THR A 186 -12.90 7.32 -19.57
C THR A 186 -12.62 7.13 -21.06
N ALA A 187 -12.77 5.91 -21.58
CA ALA A 187 -12.64 5.62 -23.01
C ALA A 187 -13.97 5.80 -23.81
N GLY A 188 -15.09 6.12 -23.14
CA GLY A 188 -16.42 6.20 -23.76
C GLY A 188 -16.99 4.84 -24.16
N GLU A 189 -16.49 3.76 -23.55
CA GLU A 189 -17.02 2.39 -23.74
C GLU A 189 -18.15 2.05 -22.77
N ALA A 190 -18.33 2.88 -21.73
CA ALA A 190 -19.40 2.78 -20.75
C ALA A 190 -19.86 4.18 -20.33
N ASP A 191 -21.17 4.34 -20.13
CA ASP A 191 -21.78 5.59 -19.69
C ASP A 191 -21.54 5.84 -18.19
N ALA A 192 -21.52 4.76 -17.39
CA ALA A 192 -21.34 4.86 -15.95
C ALA A 192 -20.79 3.57 -15.31
N GLY A 193 -20.32 3.73 -14.08
CA GLY A 193 -19.96 2.62 -13.19
C GLY A 193 -20.03 3.03 -11.72
N ILE A 194 -19.83 2.09 -10.81
CA ILE A 194 -19.64 2.38 -9.38
C ILE A 194 -18.19 2.03 -9.03
N VAL A 195 -17.46 3.04 -8.54
CA VAL A 195 -16.02 2.97 -8.22
C VAL A 195 -15.78 3.60 -6.85
N PHE A 196 -14.54 3.63 -6.38
CA PHE A 196 -14.20 4.42 -5.19
C PHE A 196 -14.08 5.92 -5.54
N VAL A 197 -14.36 6.79 -4.58
CA VAL A 197 -14.18 8.25 -4.71
C VAL A 197 -12.75 8.59 -5.18
N THR A 198 -11.76 7.87 -4.69
CA THR A 198 -10.36 8.06 -5.07
C THR A 198 -10.08 7.76 -6.54
N ASP A 199 -10.82 6.84 -7.15
CA ASP A 199 -10.66 6.52 -8.58
C ASP A 199 -11.20 7.64 -9.47
N VAL A 200 -12.30 8.30 -9.05
CA VAL A 200 -12.83 9.50 -9.73
C VAL A 200 -11.84 10.65 -9.60
N ASN A 201 -11.33 10.90 -8.38
CA ASN A 201 -10.32 11.93 -8.15
C ASN A 201 -9.07 11.72 -9.01
N ALA A 202 -8.59 10.48 -9.08
CA ALA A 202 -7.43 10.13 -9.90
C ALA A 202 -7.67 10.26 -11.41
N ALA A 203 -8.91 10.04 -11.87
CA ALA A 203 -9.28 10.26 -13.28
C ALA A 203 -9.27 11.75 -13.67
N GLY A 204 -9.37 12.66 -12.71
CA GLY A 204 -9.33 14.10 -12.94
C GLY A 204 -10.36 14.54 -13.99
N ASN A 205 -9.93 15.31 -14.98
CA ASN A 205 -10.82 15.83 -16.03
C ASN A 205 -11.30 14.78 -17.07
N THR A 206 -10.89 13.52 -16.93
CA THR A 206 -11.29 12.45 -17.87
C THR A 206 -12.55 11.70 -17.42
N ALA A 207 -13.05 11.99 -16.22
CA ALA A 207 -14.32 11.49 -15.71
C ALA A 207 -14.92 12.49 -14.70
N GLU A 208 -16.20 12.33 -14.39
CA GLU A 208 -16.89 13.06 -13.32
C GLU A 208 -17.49 12.09 -12.31
N GLY A 209 -17.66 12.56 -11.08
CA GLY A 209 -18.27 11.81 -9.99
C GLY A 209 -19.70 12.27 -9.70
N VAL A 210 -20.62 11.31 -9.53
CA VAL A 210 -21.96 11.56 -9.00
C VAL A 210 -22.05 10.92 -7.63
N GLN A 211 -22.27 11.75 -6.60
CA GLN A 211 -22.21 11.33 -5.21
C GLN A 211 -23.29 10.31 -4.85
N ILE A 212 -22.89 9.28 -4.14
CA ILE A 212 -23.82 8.31 -3.52
C ILE A 212 -24.14 8.80 -2.11
N PRO A 213 -25.44 8.95 -1.76
CA PRO A 213 -25.82 9.41 -0.42
C PRO A 213 -25.24 8.54 0.69
N ALA A 214 -24.72 9.17 1.74
CA ALA A 214 -24.07 8.48 2.86
C ALA A 214 -24.97 7.42 3.54
N ALA A 215 -26.28 7.62 3.49
CA ALA A 215 -27.25 6.68 4.09
C ALA A 215 -27.26 5.29 3.41
N VAL A 216 -26.81 5.19 2.16
CA VAL A 216 -26.76 3.93 1.39
C VAL A 216 -25.34 3.57 0.98
N ASN A 217 -24.37 4.49 1.13
CA ASN A 217 -22.98 4.23 0.83
C ASN A 217 -22.36 3.27 1.86
N VAL A 218 -21.21 2.71 1.53
CA VAL A 218 -20.44 1.86 2.44
C VAL A 218 -19.01 2.35 2.55
N ILE A 219 -18.40 2.06 3.71
CA ILE A 219 -16.99 2.34 3.95
C ILE A 219 -16.20 1.07 3.65
N SER A 220 -15.21 1.20 2.79
CA SER A 220 -14.23 0.15 2.50
C SER A 220 -12.96 0.45 3.31
N GLU A 221 -12.47 -0.53 4.08
CA GLU A 221 -11.21 -0.42 4.81
C GLU A 221 -10.06 -0.98 3.99
N TYR A 222 -8.90 -0.35 4.13
CA TYR A 222 -7.66 -0.73 3.45
C TYR A 222 -6.65 -1.24 4.48
N PRO A 223 -6.72 -2.52 4.83
CA PRO A 223 -5.72 -3.15 5.68
C PRO A 223 -4.45 -3.48 4.89
N ALA A 224 -3.30 -3.30 5.54
CA ALA A 224 -1.97 -3.61 5.05
C ALA A 224 -1.24 -4.54 6.02
N VAL A 225 -0.39 -5.40 5.50
CA VAL A 225 0.43 -6.32 6.30
C VAL A 225 1.71 -6.70 5.56
N ILE A 226 2.77 -7.01 6.29
CA ILE A 226 3.93 -7.70 5.75
C ILE A 226 3.56 -9.18 5.55
N THR A 227 3.94 -9.78 4.44
CA THR A 227 3.70 -11.19 4.19
C THR A 227 4.65 -12.06 5.02
N LYS A 228 4.24 -13.30 5.27
CA LYS A 228 5.02 -14.24 6.09
C LYS A 228 6.42 -14.50 5.55
N ASP A 229 6.54 -14.65 4.24
CA ASP A 229 7.77 -15.01 3.56
C ASP A 229 8.37 -13.80 2.82
N ALA A 230 8.16 -12.60 3.35
CA ALA A 230 8.66 -11.36 2.78
C ALA A 230 10.17 -11.42 2.53
N PRO A 231 10.64 -11.23 1.28
CA PRO A 231 12.08 -11.25 0.98
C PRO A 231 12.89 -10.17 1.69
N ASN A 232 12.29 -9.00 1.96
CA ASN A 232 12.94 -7.86 2.60
C ASN A 232 12.07 -7.24 3.72
N PRO A 233 11.83 -7.96 4.85
CA PRO A 233 10.88 -7.53 5.86
C PRO A 233 11.26 -6.22 6.56
N ALA A 234 12.55 -5.89 6.67
CA ALA A 234 12.99 -4.64 7.31
C ALA A 234 12.62 -3.41 6.46
N ALA A 235 12.87 -3.45 5.16
CA ALA A 235 12.50 -2.36 4.27
C ALA A 235 10.97 -2.31 4.04
N ALA A 236 10.29 -3.46 4.02
CA ALA A 236 8.83 -3.55 4.00
C ALA A 236 8.19 -2.87 5.23
N GLN A 237 8.76 -3.09 6.42
CA GLN A 237 8.32 -2.44 7.65
C GLN A 237 8.47 -0.93 7.57
N ALA A 238 9.63 -0.44 7.11
CA ALA A 238 9.85 0.99 6.94
C ALA A 238 8.87 1.63 5.94
N PHE A 239 8.56 0.92 4.84
CA PHE A 239 7.56 1.40 3.89
C PHE A 239 6.16 1.45 4.52
N LEU A 240 5.73 0.43 5.27
CA LEU A 240 4.44 0.46 5.96
C LEU A 240 4.36 1.56 7.03
N GLU A 241 5.45 1.80 7.75
CA GLU A 241 5.54 2.91 8.71
C GLU A 241 5.45 4.27 8.02
N PHE A 242 6.08 4.42 6.85
CA PHE A 242 5.94 5.62 6.02
C PHE A 242 4.48 5.81 5.58
N VAL A 243 3.83 4.77 5.05
CA VAL A 243 2.41 4.83 4.61
C VAL A 243 1.48 5.21 5.77
N ALA A 244 1.68 4.62 6.96
CA ALA A 244 0.89 4.93 8.15
C ALA A 244 1.28 6.26 8.82
N GLY A 245 2.46 6.79 8.50
CA GLY A 245 3.00 8.03 9.04
C GLY A 245 2.39 9.29 8.41
N PRO A 246 2.72 10.48 8.95
CA PRO A 246 2.13 11.74 8.50
C PRO A 246 2.30 12.04 7.01
N ALA A 247 3.46 11.71 6.42
CA ALA A 247 3.74 11.94 5.01
C ALA A 247 2.87 11.05 4.10
N GLY A 248 2.83 9.74 4.37
CA GLY A 248 1.97 8.81 3.63
C GLY A 248 0.48 9.13 3.78
N GLN A 249 0.04 9.49 4.98
CA GLN A 249 -1.35 9.88 5.23
C GLN A 249 -1.72 11.19 4.52
N ALA A 250 -0.80 12.14 4.40
CA ALA A 250 -1.02 13.37 3.63
C ALA A 250 -1.20 13.06 2.12
N ILE A 251 -0.38 12.17 1.57
CA ILE A 251 -0.51 11.71 0.18
C ILE A 251 -1.86 11.01 -0.01
N LEU A 252 -2.23 10.05 0.85
CA LEU A 252 -3.53 9.37 0.78
C LEU A 252 -4.70 10.36 0.78
N ALA A 253 -4.65 11.37 1.67
CA ALA A 253 -5.69 12.41 1.76
C ALA A 253 -5.79 13.24 0.47
N THR A 254 -4.68 13.52 -0.22
CA THR A 254 -4.67 14.25 -1.51
C THR A 254 -5.49 13.52 -2.57
N TYR A 255 -5.46 12.18 -2.57
CA TYR A 255 -6.27 11.36 -3.48
C TYR A 255 -7.69 11.12 -2.98
N GLY A 256 -8.07 11.64 -1.80
CA GLY A 256 -9.41 11.54 -1.26
C GLY A 256 -9.66 10.31 -0.39
N PHE A 257 -8.63 9.57 0.00
CA PHE A 257 -8.77 8.54 1.03
C PHE A 257 -9.12 9.18 2.37
N LEU A 258 -9.96 8.49 3.13
CA LEU A 258 -10.30 8.83 4.49
C LEU A 258 -9.25 8.24 5.45
N ALA A 259 -9.05 8.92 6.59
CA ALA A 259 -8.16 8.42 7.64
C ALA A 259 -8.59 7.04 8.15
N PRO A 260 -7.64 6.23 8.66
CA PRO A 260 -7.88 4.90 9.25
C PRO A 260 -8.90 4.87 10.36
#